data_dcd68f992cc745b4595a7704b5ed7d20
#
_entry.id   dcd68f992cc745b4595a7704b5ed7d20
#
_cell.length_a   1.000
_cell.length_b   1.000
_cell.length_c   1.000
_cell.angle_alpha   90.00
_cell.angle_beta   90.00
_cell.angle_gamma   90.00
#
_symmetry.space_group_name_H-M   'P 1'
#
loop_
_entity.id
_entity.type
_entity.pdbx_description
1 polymer ?
#
loop_
_entity_poly.entity_id
_entity_poly.type
_entity_poly.pdbx_seq_one_letter_code
_entity_poly.pdbx_strand_id
1 'polypeptide(L)'
;RRQRQMCIRDRSEGITVKEQSVLLLGAGGAARAVAFLCMSEGAKEILLYNRTVEKAERVAKEAETAFGRSCIRVISKEELLQLTGNYLAIQCTSVGLYPNVDDVIVQEDALYEKIHTGVDLIYRPYETMFMKKVKAHGGKTMNGLKMLLYQGIIAYELWNKCEVSEETAAHILQKMKEEMGIHE
;
A
#
# COMPACT_ATOMS: atom_id res chain seq x y z
N ARG A 1 -3.00 11.51 15.89
CA ARG A 1 -2.10 12.55 15.36
C ARG A 1 -0.98 11.98 14.49
N ARG A 2 -0.31 10.86 14.87
CA ARG A 2 0.82 10.26 14.13
C ARG A 2 0.43 9.68 12.76
N GLN A 3 -0.68 8.94 12.67
CA GLN A 3 -1.20 8.43 11.40
C GLN A 3 -1.61 9.56 10.44
N ARG A 4 -2.18 10.67 10.95
CA ARG A 4 -2.49 11.85 10.14
C ARG A 4 -1.26 12.53 9.54
N GLN A 5 -0.11 12.54 10.23
CA GLN A 5 1.13 13.13 9.68
C GLN A 5 1.74 12.26 8.58
N MET A 6 1.66 10.92 8.70
CA MET A 6 2.06 10.01 7.63
C MET A 6 1.20 10.20 6.37
N CYS A 7 -0.13 10.33 6.52
CA CYS A 7 -1.06 10.59 5.42
C CYS A 7 -0.91 11.99 4.79
N ILE A 8 -0.53 13.01 5.56
CA ILE A 8 -0.34 14.38 5.03
C ILE A 8 0.92 14.45 4.17
N ARG A 9 1.97 13.69 4.49
CA ARG A 9 3.21 13.61 3.69
C ARG A 9 3.06 12.74 2.43
N ASP A 10 2.20 11.71 2.44
CA ASP A 10 1.84 10.93 1.25
C ASP A 10 1.02 11.74 0.21
N ARG A 11 0.39 12.83 0.61
CA ARG A 11 -0.32 13.74 -0.32
C ARG A 11 0.60 14.39 -1.37
N SER A 12 1.90 14.41 -1.16
CA SER A 12 2.86 14.89 -2.15
C SER A 12 2.88 14.07 -3.45
N GLU A 13 2.41 12.82 -3.42
CA GLU A 13 2.29 11.94 -4.60
C GLU A 13 0.91 11.98 -5.25
N GLY A 14 -0.04 12.76 -4.71
CA GLY A 14 -1.39 12.91 -5.28
C GLY A 14 -2.30 11.70 -5.13
N ILE A 15 -1.93 10.69 -4.30
CA ILE A 15 -2.79 9.55 -4.02
C ILE A 15 -3.71 9.91 -2.85
N THR A 16 -5.01 9.81 -3.07
CA THR A 16 -6.03 9.94 -2.03
C THR A 16 -6.79 8.64 -1.88
N VAL A 17 -7.07 8.27 -0.64
CA VAL A 17 -7.90 7.11 -0.29
C VAL A 17 -9.37 7.48 -0.18
N LYS A 18 -9.64 8.76 0.13
CA LYS A 18 -11.01 9.26 0.37
C LYS A 18 -11.91 9.00 -0.82
N GLU A 19 -13.08 8.39 -0.57
CA GLU A 19 -14.09 8.02 -1.58
C GLU A 19 -13.59 7.04 -2.66
N GLN A 20 -12.43 6.40 -2.46
CA GLN A 20 -11.91 5.39 -3.38
C GLN A 20 -12.41 3.98 -3.01
N SER A 21 -12.60 3.16 -4.05
CA SER A 21 -12.69 1.69 -3.91
C SER A 21 -11.28 1.15 -3.81
N VAL A 22 -10.92 0.60 -2.65
CA VAL A 22 -9.58 0.10 -2.35
C VAL A 22 -9.55 -1.42 -2.49
N LEU A 23 -8.57 -1.94 -3.23
CA LEU A 23 -8.25 -3.36 -3.26
C LEU A 23 -7.01 -3.61 -2.39
N LEU A 24 -7.18 -4.24 -1.24
CA LEU A 24 -6.10 -4.55 -0.31
C LEU A 24 -5.66 -5.99 -0.47
N LEU A 25 -4.41 -6.20 -0.87
CA LEU A 25 -3.82 -7.51 -1.11
C LEU A 25 -2.91 -7.90 0.06
N GLY A 26 -3.35 -8.88 0.87
CA GLY A 26 -2.66 -9.37 2.05
C GLY A 26 -3.41 -9.08 3.35
N ALA A 27 -3.10 -9.86 4.41
CA ALA A 27 -3.70 -9.73 5.74
C ALA A 27 -2.65 -9.89 6.87
N GLY A 28 -1.43 -9.42 6.62
CA GLY A 28 -0.35 -9.32 7.62
C GLY A 28 -0.43 -8.02 8.44
N GLY A 29 0.61 -7.76 9.25
CA GLY A 29 0.68 -6.55 10.07
C GLY A 29 0.62 -5.26 9.25
N ALA A 30 1.30 -5.20 8.10
CA ALA A 30 1.24 -4.06 7.19
C ALA A 30 -0.17 -3.85 6.62
N ALA A 31 -0.82 -4.93 6.15
CA ALA A 31 -2.19 -4.87 5.64
C ALA A 31 -3.18 -4.40 6.71
N ARG A 32 -3.00 -4.85 7.97
CA ARG A 32 -3.81 -4.37 9.10
C ARG A 32 -3.66 -2.85 9.27
N ALA A 33 -2.43 -2.33 9.28
CA ALA A 33 -2.19 -0.89 9.41
C ALA A 33 -2.80 -0.09 8.25
N VAL A 34 -2.68 -0.60 7.02
CA VAL A 34 -3.27 0.01 5.82
C VAL A 34 -4.80 -0.03 5.87
N ALA A 35 -5.42 -1.13 6.32
CA ALA A 35 -6.88 -1.20 6.48
C ALA A 35 -7.39 -0.12 7.45
N PHE A 36 -6.72 0.03 8.60
CA PHE A 36 -7.03 1.10 9.56
C PHE A 36 -6.85 2.50 8.96
N LEU A 37 -5.80 2.71 8.19
CA LEU A 37 -5.56 3.95 7.47
C LEU A 37 -6.69 4.24 6.47
N CYS A 38 -7.03 3.28 5.62
CA CYS A 38 -8.10 3.44 4.64
C CYS A 38 -9.45 3.75 5.29
N MET A 39 -9.75 3.12 6.43
CA MET A 39 -10.94 3.43 7.22
C MET A 39 -10.92 4.87 7.75
N SER A 40 -9.79 5.32 8.31
CA SER A 40 -9.64 6.67 8.87
C SER A 40 -9.70 7.77 7.81
N GLU A 41 -9.19 7.50 6.60
CA GLU A 41 -9.20 8.44 5.47
C GLU A 41 -10.51 8.43 4.67
N GLY A 42 -11.48 7.59 5.05
CA GLY A 42 -12.79 7.58 4.44
C GLY A 42 -12.85 6.88 3.08
N ALA A 43 -12.18 5.74 2.93
CA ALA A 43 -12.36 4.87 1.78
C ALA A 43 -13.85 4.56 1.57
N LYS A 44 -14.31 4.52 0.31
CA LYS A 44 -15.68 4.17 -0.04
C LYS A 44 -15.98 2.72 0.34
N GLU A 45 -15.12 1.82 -0.08
CA GLU A 45 -15.12 0.40 0.23
C GLU A 45 -13.69 -0.14 0.24
N ILE A 46 -13.49 -1.26 0.93
CA ILE A 46 -12.22 -1.98 0.94
C ILE A 46 -12.50 -3.44 0.61
N LEU A 47 -12.01 -3.90 -0.54
CA LEU A 47 -12.00 -5.31 -0.90
C LEU A 47 -10.70 -5.92 -0.41
N LEU A 48 -10.78 -6.84 0.54
CA LEU A 48 -9.60 -7.45 1.17
C LEU A 48 -9.43 -8.88 0.66
N TYR A 49 -8.34 -9.12 -0.04
CA TYR A 49 -7.94 -10.44 -0.50
C TYR A 49 -6.72 -10.97 0.26
N ASN A 50 -6.82 -12.19 0.74
CA ASN A 50 -5.68 -12.92 1.30
C ASN A 50 -5.84 -14.42 1.09
N ARG A 51 -4.74 -15.13 0.82
CA ARG A 51 -4.73 -16.59 0.65
C ARG A 51 -5.36 -17.34 1.83
N THR A 52 -5.16 -16.85 3.06
CA THR A 52 -5.77 -17.37 4.28
C THR A 52 -6.94 -16.47 4.65
N VAL A 53 -8.17 -16.92 4.40
CA VAL A 53 -9.41 -16.14 4.55
C VAL A 53 -9.61 -15.68 6.01
N GLU A 54 -9.36 -16.54 6.99
CA GLU A 54 -9.54 -16.26 8.41
C GLU A 54 -8.65 -15.10 8.90
N LYS A 55 -7.46 -14.92 8.28
CA LYS A 55 -6.60 -13.75 8.57
C LYS A 55 -7.23 -12.47 8.04
N ALA A 56 -7.80 -12.50 6.85
CA ALA A 56 -8.48 -11.35 6.25
C ALA A 56 -9.73 -10.97 7.06
N GLU A 57 -10.54 -11.94 7.44
CA GLU A 57 -11.73 -11.72 8.28
C GLU A 57 -11.38 -11.09 9.64
N ARG A 58 -10.28 -11.54 10.25
CA ARG A 58 -9.79 -10.95 11.51
C ARG A 58 -9.42 -9.48 11.32
N VAL A 59 -8.66 -9.14 10.27
CA VAL A 59 -8.28 -7.75 9.97
C VAL A 59 -9.52 -6.90 9.71
N ALA A 60 -10.47 -7.39 8.92
CA ALA A 60 -11.73 -6.70 8.64
C ALA A 60 -12.51 -6.42 9.93
N LYS A 61 -12.74 -7.44 10.74
CA LYS A 61 -13.47 -7.32 12.02
C LYS A 61 -12.82 -6.34 12.99
N GLU A 62 -11.49 -6.40 13.14
CA GLU A 62 -10.75 -5.49 14.01
C GLU A 62 -10.88 -4.04 13.56
N ALA A 63 -10.73 -3.77 12.26
CA ALA A 63 -10.84 -2.42 11.71
C ALA A 63 -12.27 -1.89 11.81
N GLU A 64 -13.26 -2.66 11.42
CA GLU A 64 -14.67 -2.28 11.49
C GLU A 64 -15.13 -2.01 12.94
N THR A 65 -14.68 -2.84 13.88
CA THR A 65 -14.97 -2.63 15.31
C THR A 65 -14.36 -1.33 15.81
N ALA A 66 -13.12 -1.00 15.40
CA ALA A 66 -12.43 0.20 15.85
C ALA A 66 -13.06 1.51 15.32
N PHE A 67 -13.65 1.46 14.13
CA PHE A 67 -14.25 2.64 13.49
C PHE A 67 -15.80 2.68 13.56
N GLY A 68 -16.44 1.61 14.04
CA GLY A 68 -17.91 1.52 14.08
C GLY A 68 -18.56 1.58 12.70
N ARG A 69 -17.83 1.19 11.65
CA ARG A 69 -18.26 1.28 10.24
C ARG A 69 -17.93 -0.01 9.52
N SER A 70 -18.90 -0.58 8.82
CA SER A 70 -18.70 -1.75 7.96
C SER A 70 -18.52 -1.31 6.51
N CYS A 71 -17.30 -1.41 6.00
CA CYS A 71 -16.96 -1.12 4.61
C CYS A 71 -15.84 -2.02 4.08
N ILE A 72 -15.45 -3.06 4.83
CA ILE A 72 -14.47 -4.03 4.39
C ILE A 72 -15.19 -5.32 4.01
N ARG A 73 -14.97 -5.76 2.78
CA ARG A 73 -15.46 -7.06 2.29
C ARG A 73 -14.28 -7.96 1.98
N VAL A 74 -14.21 -9.11 2.66
CA VAL A 74 -13.25 -10.17 2.31
C VAL A 74 -13.73 -10.86 1.06
N ILE A 75 -12.85 -11.04 0.09
CA ILE A 75 -13.17 -11.63 -1.22
C ILE A 75 -12.32 -12.86 -1.51
N SER A 76 -12.88 -13.82 -2.24
CA SER A 76 -12.19 -15.00 -2.75
C SER A 76 -11.32 -14.68 -3.97
N LYS A 77 -10.50 -15.64 -4.42
CA LYS A 77 -9.73 -15.50 -5.66
C LYS A 77 -10.65 -15.39 -6.88
N GLU A 78 -11.72 -16.12 -6.90
CA GLU A 78 -12.73 -16.12 -7.98
C GLU A 78 -13.40 -14.74 -8.09
N GLU A 79 -13.82 -14.17 -6.96
CA GLU A 79 -14.38 -12.81 -6.90
C GLU A 79 -13.35 -11.76 -7.34
N LEU A 80 -12.09 -11.90 -6.91
CA LEU A 80 -11.00 -11.00 -7.28
C LEU A 80 -10.81 -10.92 -8.81
N LEU A 81 -10.90 -12.06 -9.51
CA LEU A 81 -10.77 -12.13 -10.96
C LEU A 81 -12.01 -11.63 -11.72
N GLN A 82 -13.16 -11.55 -11.05
CA GLN A 82 -14.42 -11.09 -11.62
C GLN A 82 -14.73 -9.62 -11.30
N LEU A 83 -13.79 -8.89 -10.70
CA LEU A 83 -13.98 -7.47 -10.39
C LEU A 83 -14.27 -6.65 -11.65
N THR A 84 -15.25 -5.76 -11.55
CA THR A 84 -15.69 -4.90 -12.66
C THR A 84 -15.42 -3.41 -12.41
N GLY A 85 -14.92 -3.08 -11.22
CA GLY A 85 -14.64 -1.70 -10.81
C GLY A 85 -13.31 -1.15 -11.32
N ASN A 86 -12.93 -0.03 -10.74
CA ASN A 86 -11.61 0.59 -10.93
C ASN A 86 -11.05 0.94 -9.56
N TYR A 87 -9.89 0.38 -9.21
CA TYR A 87 -9.42 0.30 -7.84
C TYR A 87 -8.08 1.00 -7.61
N LEU A 88 -7.94 1.58 -6.43
CA LEU A 88 -6.65 1.81 -5.81
C LEU A 88 -6.20 0.48 -5.17
N ALA A 89 -5.24 -0.21 -5.76
CA ALA A 89 -4.74 -1.47 -5.22
C ALA A 89 -3.52 -1.24 -4.33
N ILE A 90 -3.50 -1.85 -3.14
CA ILE A 90 -2.39 -1.75 -2.19
C ILE A 90 -1.88 -3.16 -1.88
N GLN A 91 -0.67 -3.46 -2.35
CA GLN A 91 0.02 -4.72 -2.13
C GLN A 91 0.76 -4.69 -0.79
N CYS A 92 0.33 -5.53 0.16
CA CYS A 92 0.84 -5.59 1.53
C CYS A 92 1.44 -6.95 1.89
N THR A 93 1.79 -7.76 0.89
CA THR A 93 2.43 -9.07 1.11
C THR A 93 3.93 -9.00 0.85
N SER A 94 4.62 -10.08 1.11
CA SER A 94 6.04 -10.26 0.75
C SER A 94 6.24 -10.90 -0.64
N VAL A 95 5.18 -11.10 -1.42
CA VAL A 95 5.28 -11.71 -2.76
C VAL A 95 5.91 -10.70 -3.72
N GLY A 96 7.00 -11.09 -4.36
CA GLY A 96 7.82 -10.20 -5.19
C GLY A 96 8.96 -9.50 -4.44
N LEU A 97 9.13 -9.79 -3.13
CA LEU A 97 10.32 -9.36 -2.37
C LEU A 97 11.54 -10.21 -2.75
N TYR A 98 12.71 -9.59 -2.77
CA TYR A 98 13.98 -10.32 -2.94
C TYR A 98 14.08 -11.49 -1.94
N PRO A 99 14.55 -12.71 -2.34
CA PRO A 99 15.10 -13.05 -3.66
C PRO A 99 14.06 -13.40 -4.74
N ASN A 100 12.79 -13.61 -4.42
CA ASN A 100 11.76 -14.11 -5.33
C ASN A 100 11.07 -12.93 -6.08
N VAL A 101 11.87 -12.13 -6.79
CA VAL A 101 11.44 -10.87 -7.40
C VAL A 101 10.45 -11.03 -8.56
N ASP A 102 10.40 -12.21 -9.17
CA ASP A 102 9.52 -12.52 -10.30
C ASP A 102 8.13 -13.01 -9.86
N ASP A 103 7.94 -13.21 -8.55
CA ASP A 103 6.66 -13.65 -8.03
C ASP A 103 5.64 -12.52 -8.02
N VAL A 104 4.36 -12.89 -8.24
CA VAL A 104 3.22 -11.99 -8.14
C VAL A 104 2.02 -12.71 -7.51
N ILE A 105 1.17 -11.98 -6.79
CA ILE A 105 0.03 -12.57 -6.07
C ILE A 105 -0.99 -13.18 -7.03
N VAL A 106 -1.22 -12.52 -8.17
CA VAL A 106 -2.17 -12.92 -9.20
C VAL A 106 -1.49 -12.83 -10.55
N GLN A 107 -1.47 -13.92 -11.30
CA GLN A 107 -0.83 -13.98 -12.62
C GLN A 107 -1.75 -13.42 -13.73
N GLU A 108 -3.05 -13.50 -13.53
CA GLU A 108 -4.08 -13.17 -14.50
C GLU A 108 -4.14 -11.65 -14.76
N ASP A 109 -3.95 -11.25 -16.00
CA ASP A 109 -3.88 -9.83 -16.40
C ASP A 109 -5.22 -9.10 -16.23
N ALA A 110 -6.33 -9.81 -16.26
CA ALA A 110 -7.67 -9.27 -16.06
C ALA A 110 -7.83 -8.46 -14.75
N LEU A 111 -7.04 -8.79 -13.70
CA LEU A 111 -7.02 -8.01 -12.47
C LEU A 111 -6.40 -6.62 -12.69
N TYR A 112 -5.27 -6.57 -13.41
CA TYR A 112 -4.47 -5.34 -13.55
C TYR A 112 -5.16 -4.29 -14.41
N GLU A 113 -6.05 -4.71 -15.34
CA GLU A 113 -6.94 -3.81 -16.07
C GLU A 113 -7.90 -3.02 -15.17
N LYS A 114 -8.15 -3.49 -13.95
CA LYS A 114 -9.05 -2.89 -12.96
C LYS A 114 -8.31 -1.99 -11.95
N ILE A 115 -7.01 -1.77 -12.14
CA ILE A 115 -6.18 -1.02 -11.19
C ILE A 115 -5.71 0.28 -11.83
N HIS A 116 -6.30 1.41 -11.43
CA HIS A 116 -5.84 2.72 -11.88
C HIS A 116 -4.56 3.19 -11.17
N THR A 117 -4.35 2.71 -9.94
CA THR A 117 -3.16 3.04 -9.14
C THR A 117 -2.78 1.84 -8.29
N GLY A 118 -1.56 1.36 -8.43
CA GLY A 118 -0.98 0.30 -7.63
C GLY A 118 0.08 0.84 -6.66
N VAL A 119 -0.14 0.62 -5.36
CA VAL A 119 0.83 0.91 -4.31
C VAL A 119 1.41 -0.41 -3.83
N ASP A 120 2.71 -0.57 -3.93
CA ASP A 120 3.39 -1.74 -3.39
C ASP A 120 4.21 -1.34 -2.16
N LEU A 121 3.99 -1.98 -1.01
CA LEU A 121 4.76 -1.69 0.19
C LEU A 121 6.19 -2.24 0.13
N ILE A 122 6.50 -3.06 -0.86
CA ILE A 122 7.86 -3.52 -1.14
C ILE A 122 8.67 -2.35 -1.71
N TYR A 123 9.91 -2.23 -1.25
CA TYR A 123 10.88 -1.25 -1.74
C TYR A 123 12.14 -1.89 -2.35
N ARG A 124 12.29 -3.22 -2.22
CA ARG A 124 13.39 -3.99 -2.84
C ARG A 124 12.84 -5.31 -3.42
N PRO A 125 12.74 -5.46 -4.74
CA PRO A 125 13.22 -4.55 -5.79
C PRO A 125 12.47 -3.21 -5.80
N TYR A 126 13.06 -2.18 -6.42
CA TYR A 126 12.44 -0.86 -6.54
C TYR A 126 11.15 -0.91 -7.37
N GLU A 127 11.13 -1.76 -8.39
CA GLU A 127 9.95 -2.05 -9.20
C GLU A 127 9.65 -3.55 -9.16
N THR A 128 8.56 -3.92 -8.50
CA THR A 128 8.09 -5.31 -8.40
C THR A 128 7.34 -5.77 -9.64
N MET A 129 7.14 -7.07 -9.78
CA MET A 129 6.31 -7.63 -10.85
C MET A 129 4.86 -7.13 -10.79
N PHE A 130 4.31 -6.92 -9.60
CA PHE A 130 3.01 -6.27 -9.41
C PHE A 130 2.98 -4.88 -10.05
N MET A 131 3.96 -4.03 -9.77
CA MET A 131 4.05 -2.68 -10.35
C MET A 131 4.20 -2.71 -11.88
N LYS A 132 5.04 -3.62 -12.40
CA LYS A 132 5.20 -3.79 -13.85
C LYS A 132 3.89 -4.14 -14.53
N LYS A 133 3.12 -5.09 -13.97
CA LYS A 133 1.82 -5.48 -14.50
C LYS A 133 0.81 -4.32 -14.45
N VAL A 134 0.74 -3.57 -13.35
CA VAL A 134 -0.13 -2.39 -13.25
C VAL A 134 0.22 -1.35 -14.32
N LYS A 135 1.51 -1.04 -14.50
CA LYS A 135 1.96 -0.10 -15.55
C LYS A 135 1.63 -0.59 -16.96
N ALA A 136 1.84 -1.87 -17.24
CA ALA A 136 1.55 -2.47 -18.54
C ALA A 136 0.06 -2.31 -18.93
N HIS A 137 -0.84 -2.20 -17.95
CA HIS A 137 -2.28 -1.97 -18.15
C HIS A 137 -2.70 -0.50 -17.92
N GLY A 138 -1.74 0.44 -17.98
CA GLY A 138 -2.03 1.87 -17.95
C GLY A 138 -2.21 2.48 -16.55
N GLY A 139 -2.06 1.70 -15.48
CA GLY A 139 -2.13 2.19 -14.11
C GLY A 139 -0.87 2.92 -13.66
N LYS A 140 -1.02 3.82 -12.69
CA LYS A 140 0.11 4.47 -12.00
C LYS A 140 0.64 3.56 -10.89
N THR A 141 1.91 3.69 -10.55
CA THR A 141 2.50 2.88 -9.46
C THR A 141 3.34 3.70 -8.50
N MET A 142 3.38 3.24 -7.25
CA MET A 142 4.25 3.75 -6.20
C MET A 142 4.78 2.60 -5.36
N ASN A 143 6.06 2.67 -4.95
CA ASN A 143 6.68 1.67 -4.06
C ASN A 143 6.75 2.12 -2.60
N GLY A 144 7.15 1.20 -1.71
CA GLY A 144 7.22 1.41 -0.27
C GLY A 144 8.40 2.25 0.23
N LEU A 145 9.31 2.73 -0.64
CA LEU A 145 10.54 3.40 -0.19
C LEU A 145 10.27 4.68 0.59
N LYS A 146 9.34 5.51 0.13
CA LYS A 146 8.94 6.73 0.85
C LYS A 146 8.28 6.41 2.18
N MET A 147 7.45 5.36 2.22
CA MET A 147 6.84 4.93 3.48
C MET A 147 7.90 4.50 4.49
N LEU A 148 8.91 3.75 4.05
CA LEU A 148 10.06 3.37 4.89
C LEU A 148 10.80 4.61 5.42
N LEU A 149 11.08 5.58 4.57
CA LEU A 149 11.72 6.84 4.96
C LEU A 149 10.93 7.57 6.04
N TYR A 150 9.65 7.84 5.79
CA TYR A 150 8.84 8.64 6.70
C TYR A 150 8.54 7.96 8.02
N GLN A 151 8.40 6.63 8.06
CA GLN A 151 8.31 5.93 9.36
C GLN A 151 9.59 6.09 10.18
N GLY A 152 10.76 6.06 9.52
CA GLY A 152 12.05 6.31 10.17
C GLY A 152 12.18 7.74 10.68
N ILE A 153 11.80 8.73 9.86
CA ILE A 153 11.79 10.16 10.25
C ILE A 153 10.89 10.38 11.44
N ILE A 154 9.66 9.87 11.43
CA ILE A 154 8.71 10.02 12.54
C ILE A 154 9.26 9.41 13.83
N ALA A 155 9.88 8.23 13.75
CA ALA A 155 10.52 7.61 14.91
C ALA A 155 11.67 8.47 15.46
N TYR A 156 12.53 8.98 14.57
CA TYR A 156 13.64 9.86 14.92
C TYR A 156 13.17 11.16 15.60
N GLU A 157 12.18 11.85 15.01
CA GLU A 157 11.58 13.07 15.57
C GLU A 157 11.03 12.85 16.98
N LEU A 158 10.40 11.69 17.20
CA LEU A 158 9.82 11.35 18.50
C LEU A 158 10.88 11.11 19.58
N TRP A 159 11.94 10.40 19.23
CA TRP A 159 13.02 10.09 20.18
C TRP A 159 13.86 11.31 20.51
N ASN A 160 14.08 12.18 19.52
CA ASN A 160 14.94 13.35 19.68
C ASN A 160 14.18 14.66 19.94
N LYS A 161 12.83 14.63 19.96
CA LYS A 161 11.96 15.81 20.17
C LYS A 161 12.30 16.97 19.20
N CYS A 162 12.60 16.64 17.97
CA CYS A 162 12.92 17.58 16.91
C CYS A 162 11.99 17.38 15.70
N GLU A 163 12.09 18.27 14.73
CA GLU A 163 11.43 18.14 13.43
C GLU A 163 12.49 18.02 12.33
N VAL A 164 12.24 17.16 11.35
CA VAL A 164 13.05 16.98 10.14
C VAL A 164 12.42 17.77 9.01
N SER A 165 13.20 18.65 8.38
CA SER A 165 12.71 19.45 7.25
C SER A 165 12.43 18.59 6.03
N GLU A 166 11.53 19.04 5.14
CA GLU A 166 11.25 18.37 3.87
C GLU A 166 12.50 18.29 2.97
N GLU A 167 13.37 19.30 3.02
CA GLU A 167 14.65 19.30 2.31
C GLU A 167 15.57 18.16 2.80
N THR A 168 15.67 18.00 4.12
CA THR A 168 16.43 16.89 4.72
C THR A 168 15.80 15.53 4.35
N ALA A 169 14.47 15.42 4.39
CA ALA A 169 13.78 14.19 4.00
C ALA A 169 14.04 13.85 2.52
N ALA A 170 13.98 14.85 1.63
CA ALA A 170 14.29 14.67 0.20
C ALA A 170 15.74 14.23 -0.02
N HIS A 171 16.70 14.84 0.70
CA HIS A 171 18.09 14.45 0.64
C HIS A 171 18.32 12.99 1.09
N ILE A 172 17.68 12.59 2.19
CA ILE A 172 17.76 11.19 2.68
C ILE A 172 17.17 10.25 1.63
N LEU A 173 16.02 10.59 1.03
CA LEU A 173 15.40 9.77 0.00
C LEU A 173 16.35 9.58 -1.21
N GLN A 174 17.00 10.65 -1.64
CA GLN A 174 17.97 10.59 -2.72
C GLN A 174 19.15 9.68 -2.38
N LYS A 175 19.69 9.77 -1.17
CA LYS A 175 20.74 8.88 -0.70
C LYS A 175 20.30 7.41 -0.62
N MET A 176 19.07 7.15 -0.17
CA MET A 176 18.52 5.79 -0.17
C MET A 176 18.42 5.21 -1.59
N LYS A 177 18.01 6.03 -2.58
CA LYS A 177 17.97 5.62 -3.99
C LYS A 177 19.37 5.30 -4.52
N GLU A 178 20.36 6.18 -4.28
CA GLU A 178 21.75 5.99 -4.69
C GLU A 178 22.33 4.66 -4.15
N GLU A 179 22.16 4.40 -2.85
CA GLU A 179 22.62 3.16 -2.19
C GLU A 179 21.91 1.89 -2.74
N MET A 180 20.72 2.03 -3.27
CA MET A 180 19.99 0.94 -3.93
C MET A 180 20.34 0.81 -5.42
N GLY A 181 21.24 1.65 -5.95
CA GLY A 181 21.62 1.66 -7.37
C GLY A 181 20.51 2.15 -8.29
N ILE A 182 19.59 2.98 -7.78
CA ILE A 182 18.49 3.55 -8.54
C ILE A 182 18.95 4.90 -9.08
N HIS A 183 19.13 4.98 -10.37
CA HIS A 183 19.48 6.21 -11.11
C HIS A 183 18.24 6.63 -11.92
N GLU A 184 17.62 7.74 -11.55
CA GLU A 184 16.58 8.43 -12.34
C GLU A 184 17.20 9.56 -13.14
#